data_2d41e499c8c0152a572b4c8a4afc53b4
#
_entry.id   2d41e499c8c0152a572b4c8a4afc53b4
#
_cell.length_a   1.000
_cell.length_b   1.000
_cell.length_c   1.000
_cell.angle_alpha   90.00
_cell.angle_beta   90.00
_cell.angle_gamma   90.00
#
_symmetry.space_group_name_H-M   'P 1'
#
loop_
_entity.id
_entity.type
_entity.pdbx_description
1 polymer ?
#
loop_
_entity_poly.entity_id
_entity_poly.type
_entity_poly.pdbx_seq_one_letter_code
_entity_poly.pdbx_strand_id
1 'polypeptide(L)'
;MQFFIVCPGGLEGVLASELESLVKRPEIKALGITQIDPAPANMTGGIGVNGPLAVAMAINLHSRIASRVLLKMTDGPYKSEDDLFGLAKSIGWEDWFSSHQTLRVDLTAQRSPLKSLNFATLRIKDAIVDRLREQTGERPNIDTANPDVRVQAHLTNNQATIYLDTSGEPLFKRGWREEKGEAPLKENLAAGILALTPWQSNQALYDPMCGSGTFLIEAAQMALHIPPGAIRAHLLKEKNPSTSTVASAWKQSVVISGFGFTRLKPFNTSLEKKNWAGLCDISKKEIADFADLPIAISGSDINEKMITICKANWQRACLPGLPVVRQVDAIAVKPASDQGGVMVFNPPYGERLDIDMERFYREIGDTLKQNYPNTNAWFITANLEALKFVGLKPSR
;
A
#
# COMPACT_ATOMS: atom_id res chain seq x y z
N MET A 1 -3.59 -22.62 -1.72
CA MET A 1 -4.28 -21.65 -2.58
C MET A 1 -3.28 -20.80 -3.31
N GLN A 2 -3.67 -20.19 -4.43
CA GLN A 2 -2.81 -19.30 -5.21
C GLN A 2 -3.26 -17.86 -5.02
N PHE A 3 -2.31 -16.97 -4.78
CA PHE A 3 -2.56 -15.54 -4.64
C PHE A 3 -1.70 -14.76 -5.63
N PHE A 4 -2.17 -13.59 -6.03
CA PHE A 4 -1.40 -12.59 -6.74
C PHE A 4 -1.33 -11.32 -5.90
N ILE A 5 -0.12 -10.92 -5.55
CA ILE A 5 0.15 -9.77 -4.71
C ILE A 5 0.52 -8.61 -5.61
N VAL A 6 -0.40 -7.67 -5.77
CA VAL A 6 -0.20 -6.50 -6.63
C VAL A 6 0.72 -5.50 -5.94
N CYS A 7 1.68 -4.95 -6.67
CA CYS A 7 2.55 -3.86 -6.19
C CYS A 7 2.78 -2.80 -7.27
N PRO A 8 3.37 -1.64 -6.93
CA PRO A 8 3.84 -0.69 -7.95
C PRO A 8 4.90 -1.35 -8.83
N GLY A 9 4.84 -1.09 -10.14
CA GLY A 9 5.82 -1.61 -11.10
C GLY A 9 7.24 -1.17 -10.73
N GLY A 10 8.20 -2.09 -10.86
CA GLY A 10 9.59 -1.90 -10.46
C GLY A 10 9.89 -2.22 -8.98
N LEU A 11 8.87 -2.51 -8.16
CA LEU A 11 9.04 -2.91 -6.77
C LEU A 11 8.80 -4.40 -6.53
N GLU A 12 8.69 -5.21 -7.58
CA GLU A 12 8.44 -6.65 -7.48
C GLU A 12 9.55 -7.36 -6.67
N GLY A 13 10.82 -7.00 -6.89
CA GLY A 13 11.95 -7.55 -6.15
C GLY A 13 11.96 -7.14 -4.67
N VAL A 14 11.53 -5.90 -4.37
CA VAL A 14 11.37 -5.40 -2.98
C VAL A 14 10.26 -6.16 -2.28
N LEU A 15 9.11 -6.35 -2.95
CA LEU A 15 8.00 -7.13 -2.45
C LEU A 15 8.42 -8.59 -2.18
N ALA A 16 9.17 -9.22 -3.09
CA ALA A 16 9.66 -10.59 -2.90
C ALA A 16 10.49 -10.71 -1.61
N SER A 17 11.45 -9.81 -1.43
CA SER A 17 12.31 -9.76 -0.23
C SER A 17 11.51 -9.50 1.06
N GLU A 18 10.48 -8.63 0.99
CA GLU A 18 9.57 -8.38 2.11
C GLU A 18 8.80 -9.65 2.50
N LEU A 19 8.22 -10.34 1.52
CA LEU A 19 7.45 -11.57 1.75
C LEU A 19 8.32 -12.72 2.27
N GLU A 20 9.53 -12.89 1.74
CA GLU A 20 10.49 -13.85 2.28
C GLU A 20 10.86 -13.57 3.74
N SER A 21 11.06 -12.30 4.08
CA SER A 21 11.36 -11.88 5.45
C SER A 21 10.18 -12.14 6.38
N LEU A 22 8.96 -11.90 5.91
CA LEU A 22 7.74 -12.15 6.67
C LEU A 22 7.59 -13.62 7.06
N VAL A 23 7.80 -14.56 6.13
CA VAL A 23 7.65 -15.99 6.42
C VAL A 23 8.83 -16.60 7.19
N LYS A 24 9.97 -15.91 7.26
CA LYS A 24 11.09 -16.35 8.11
C LYS A 24 10.82 -16.12 9.61
N ARG A 25 9.87 -15.27 9.95
CA ARG A 25 9.52 -14.94 11.34
C ARG A 25 8.95 -16.20 12.06
N PRO A 26 9.52 -16.60 13.22
CA PRO A 26 9.08 -17.81 13.93
C PRO A 26 7.60 -17.78 14.30
N GLU A 27 7.10 -16.60 14.69
CA GLU A 27 5.72 -16.38 15.09
C GLU A 27 4.74 -16.59 13.93
N ILE A 28 5.12 -16.16 12.74
CA ILE A 28 4.35 -16.35 11.51
C ILE A 28 4.34 -17.83 11.10
N LYS A 29 5.49 -18.50 11.23
CA LYS A 29 5.59 -19.95 10.99
C LYS A 29 4.71 -20.76 11.94
N ALA A 30 4.61 -20.35 13.21
CA ALA A 30 3.77 -21.02 14.20
C ALA A 30 2.26 -20.99 13.83
N LEU A 31 1.83 -20.07 12.97
CA LEU A 31 0.47 -20.02 12.43
C LEU A 31 0.28 -20.89 11.16
N GLY A 32 1.24 -21.76 10.85
CA GLY A 32 1.21 -22.63 9.67
C GLY A 32 1.59 -21.92 8.36
N ILE A 33 2.08 -20.68 8.43
CA ILE A 33 2.59 -19.92 7.30
C ILE A 33 4.08 -20.22 7.15
N THR A 34 4.39 -21.41 6.60
CA THR A 34 5.77 -21.91 6.56
C THR A 34 6.50 -21.57 5.27
N GLN A 35 5.76 -21.27 4.20
CA GLN A 35 6.34 -21.04 2.88
C GLN A 35 5.48 -20.07 2.09
N ILE A 36 6.13 -19.14 1.42
CA ILE A 36 5.60 -18.35 0.32
C ILE A 36 6.45 -18.70 -0.87
N ASP A 37 5.90 -19.47 -1.81
CA ASP A 37 6.60 -19.78 -3.06
C ASP A 37 6.35 -18.64 -4.04
N PRO A 38 7.35 -17.79 -4.34
CA PRO A 38 7.19 -16.82 -5.39
C PRO A 38 7.03 -17.56 -6.71
N ALA A 39 5.95 -17.29 -7.43
CA ALA A 39 5.84 -17.73 -8.81
C ALA A 39 6.93 -17.05 -9.67
N PRO A 40 7.38 -17.65 -10.77
CA PRO A 40 8.46 -17.11 -11.58
C PRO A 40 8.24 -15.63 -11.91
N ALA A 41 9.29 -14.85 -11.80
CA ALA A 41 9.34 -13.37 -11.80
C ALA A 41 8.94 -12.68 -13.13
N ASN A 42 8.11 -13.29 -13.96
CA ASN A 42 7.76 -12.75 -15.29
C ASN A 42 6.47 -11.93 -15.31
N MET A 43 5.90 -11.60 -14.14
CA MET A 43 4.68 -10.81 -14.08
C MET A 43 5.01 -9.38 -13.64
N THR A 44 4.78 -8.42 -14.52
CA THR A 44 4.88 -6.99 -14.19
C THR A 44 3.72 -6.57 -13.29
N GLY A 45 4.02 -5.82 -12.24
CA GLY A 45 3.02 -5.23 -11.33
C GLY A 45 2.58 -6.11 -10.18
N GLY A 46 3.29 -7.24 -9.91
CA GLY A 46 3.01 -8.09 -8.76
C GLY A 46 3.73 -9.42 -8.76
N ILE A 47 3.48 -10.22 -7.74
CA ILE A 47 4.10 -11.53 -7.51
C ILE A 47 3.02 -12.57 -7.22
N GLY A 48 3.11 -13.74 -7.86
CA GLY A 48 2.33 -14.91 -7.50
C GLY A 48 2.89 -15.58 -6.23
N VAL A 49 2.02 -16.03 -5.33
CA VAL A 49 2.41 -16.79 -4.14
C VAL A 49 1.43 -17.93 -3.88
N ASN A 50 1.93 -19.02 -3.32
CA ASN A 50 1.11 -20.13 -2.87
C ASN A 50 1.11 -20.23 -1.34
N GLY A 51 -0.02 -20.60 -0.75
CA GLY A 51 -0.11 -20.79 0.69
C GLY A 51 -1.54 -21.00 1.21
N PRO A 52 -1.72 -21.19 2.52
CA PRO A 52 -3.03 -21.23 3.17
C PRO A 52 -3.70 -19.85 3.17
N LEU A 53 -4.98 -19.78 3.57
CA LEU A 53 -5.73 -18.50 3.68
C LEU A 53 -5.04 -17.52 4.65
N ALA A 54 -4.41 -18.03 5.70
CA ALA A 54 -3.66 -17.23 6.67
C ALA A 54 -2.54 -16.38 6.02
N VAL A 55 -1.97 -16.82 4.89
CA VAL A 55 -1.00 -16.03 4.10
C VAL A 55 -1.60 -14.71 3.64
N ALA A 56 -2.84 -14.74 3.14
CA ALA A 56 -3.51 -13.51 2.71
C ALA A 56 -3.71 -12.54 3.89
N MET A 57 -4.09 -13.06 5.07
CA MET A 57 -4.26 -12.23 6.27
C MET A 57 -2.93 -11.60 6.70
N ALA A 58 -1.85 -12.39 6.73
CA ALA A 58 -0.52 -11.91 7.10
C ALA A 58 -0.02 -10.83 6.14
N ILE A 59 -0.15 -11.03 4.82
CA ILE A 59 0.29 -10.04 3.83
C ILE A 59 -0.56 -8.77 3.90
N ASN A 60 -1.89 -8.88 4.04
CA ASN A 60 -2.77 -7.72 4.19
C ASN A 60 -2.41 -6.86 5.41
N LEU A 61 -1.97 -7.49 6.52
CA LEU A 61 -1.60 -6.79 7.74
C LEU A 61 -0.19 -6.21 7.68
N HIS A 62 0.79 -6.96 7.18
CA HIS A 62 2.21 -6.66 7.35
C HIS A 62 2.92 -6.11 6.10
N SER A 63 2.41 -6.36 4.88
CA SER A 63 3.12 -5.87 3.69
C SER A 63 2.95 -4.36 3.50
N ARG A 64 4.09 -3.67 3.41
CA ARG A 64 4.17 -2.25 3.10
C ARG A 64 4.11 -1.97 1.62
N ILE A 65 4.56 -2.92 0.80
CA ILE A 65 4.72 -2.78 -0.65
C ILE A 65 3.47 -3.19 -1.40
N ALA A 66 2.73 -4.17 -0.91
CA ALA A 66 1.51 -4.64 -1.56
C ALA A 66 0.46 -3.53 -1.71
N SER A 67 -0.18 -3.50 -2.86
CA SER A 67 -1.37 -2.69 -3.13
C SER A 67 -2.66 -3.47 -2.87
N ARG A 68 -2.65 -4.76 -3.22
CA ARG A 68 -3.75 -5.71 -3.04
C ARG A 68 -3.24 -7.14 -2.93
N VAL A 69 -4.01 -7.97 -2.24
CA VAL A 69 -3.82 -9.42 -2.14
C VAL A 69 -5.01 -10.09 -2.80
N LEU A 70 -4.80 -10.66 -3.97
CA LEU A 70 -5.82 -11.24 -4.82
C LEU A 70 -5.76 -12.77 -4.76
N LEU A 71 -6.85 -13.42 -4.35
CA LEU A 71 -6.98 -14.87 -4.37
C LEU A 71 -7.42 -15.31 -5.76
N LYS A 72 -6.64 -16.17 -6.42
CA LYS A 72 -6.98 -16.71 -7.72
C LYS A 72 -8.15 -17.71 -7.60
N MET A 73 -9.23 -17.43 -8.30
CA MET A 73 -10.43 -18.27 -8.32
C MET A 73 -10.41 -19.23 -9.48
N THR A 74 -10.08 -18.74 -10.67
CA THR A 74 -9.96 -19.55 -11.89
C THR A 74 -9.11 -18.81 -12.93
N ASP A 75 -8.65 -19.55 -13.91
CA ASP A 75 -8.08 -19.00 -15.14
C ASP A 75 -8.40 -19.91 -16.32
N GLY A 76 -8.37 -19.34 -17.51
CA GLY A 76 -8.59 -20.11 -18.73
C GLY A 76 -8.48 -19.25 -19.98
N PRO A 77 -8.44 -19.91 -21.15
CA PRO A 77 -8.44 -19.23 -22.42
C PRO A 77 -9.77 -18.52 -22.68
N TYR A 78 -9.70 -17.40 -23.39
CA TYR A 78 -10.88 -16.68 -23.85
C TYR A 78 -10.66 -16.08 -25.25
N LYS A 79 -11.74 -15.92 -26.00
CA LYS A 79 -11.78 -15.24 -27.29
C LYS A 79 -12.94 -14.23 -27.35
N SER A 80 -13.94 -14.41 -26.52
CA SER A 80 -15.17 -13.63 -26.47
C SER A 80 -15.56 -13.29 -25.03
N GLU A 81 -16.51 -12.41 -24.89
CA GLU A 81 -17.12 -12.07 -23.61
C GLU A 81 -17.95 -13.24 -23.04
N ASP A 82 -18.45 -14.13 -23.89
CA ASP A 82 -19.18 -15.34 -23.46
C ASP A 82 -18.26 -16.37 -22.82
N ASP A 83 -17.00 -16.46 -23.27
CA ASP A 83 -16.00 -17.29 -22.61
C ASP A 83 -15.72 -16.78 -21.19
N LEU A 84 -15.65 -15.44 -21.02
CA LEU A 84 -15.49 -14.82 -19.70
C LEU A 84 -16.70 -15.07 -18.80
N PHE A 85 -17.91 -15.02 -19.36
CA PHE A 85 -19.14 -15.39 -18.65
C PHE A 85 -19.08 -16.84 -18.16
N GLY A 86 -18.70 -17.78 -19.04
CA GLY A 86 -18.55 -19.20 -18.70
C GLY A 86 -17.54 -19.42 -17.58
N LEU A 87 -16.36 -18.83 -17.68
CA LEU A 87 -15.31 -18.90 -16.65
C LEU A 87 -15.81 -18.35 -15.30
N ALA A 88 -16.45 -17.19 -15.28
CA ALA A 88 -16.95 -16.58 -14.05
C ALA A 88 -18.11 -17.39 -13.44
N LYS A 89 -18.99 -17.94 -14.27
CA LYS A 89 -20.16 -18.75 -13.83
C LYS A 89 -19.73 -20.11 -13.25
N SER A 90 -18.58 -20.67 -13.67
CA SER A 90 -18.09 -21.95 -13.17
C SER A 90 -17.60 -21.90 -11.71
N ILE A 91 -17.38 -20.71 -11.15
CA ILE A 91 -16.93 -20.53 -9.78
C ILE A 91 -18.10 -20.66 -8.82
N GLY A 92 -17.94 -21.43 -7.73
CA GLY A 92 -18.92 -21.55 -6.65
C GLY A 92 -18.89 -20.33 -5.73
N TRP A 93 -19.41 -19.19 -6.21
CA TRP A 93 -19.40 -17.92 -5.46
C TRP A 93 -20.13 -17.99 -4.13
N GLU A 94 -21.17 -18.84 -4.07
CA GLU A 94 -21.97 -19.11 -2.86
C GLU A 94 -21.15 -19.65 -1.68
N ASP A 95 -20.00 -20.24 -1.95
CA ASP A 95 -19.05 -20.72 -0.91
C ASP A 95 -18.20 -19.58 -0.34
N TRP A 96 -18.11 -18.46 -1.04
CA TRP A 96 -17.22 -17.35 -0.70
C TRP A 96 -17.93 -16.19 -0.03
N PHE A 97 -19.13 -15.84 -0.48
CA PHE A 97 -19.88 -14.73 0.08
C PHE A 97 -21.41 -14.92 -0.06
N SER A 98 -22.16 -14.04 0.58
CA SER A 98 -23.62 -14.11 0.62
C SER A 98 -24.23 -13.26 -0.50
N SER A 99 -25.40 -13.66 -1.02
CA SER A 99 -26.25 -12.85 -1.92
C SER A 99 -26.70 -11.52 -1.32
N HIS A 100 -26.69 -11.37 0.00
CA HIS A 100 -27.00 -10.11 0.68
C HIS A 100 -25.85 -9.08 0.64
N GLN A 101 -24.65 -9.49 0.27
CA GLN A 101 -23.48 -8.61 0.18
C GLN A 101 -23.44 -7.91 -1.18
N THR A 102 -22.98 -6.66 -1.17
CA THR A 102 -22.80 -5.88 -2.39
C THR A 102 -21.55 -6.28 -3.14
N LEU A 103 -21.60 -6.23 -4.47
CA LEU A 103 -20.55 -6.69 -5.36
C LEU A 103 -20.05 -5.57 -6.28
N ARG A 104 -18.76 -5.58 -6.55
CA ARG A 104 -18.11 -4.84 -7.64
C ARG A 104 -17.19 -5.76 -8.42
N VAL A 105 -17.19 -5.61 -9.74
CA VAL A 105 -16.21 -6.24 -10.63
C VAL A 105 -15.34 -5.16 -11.26
N ASP A 106 -14.03 -5.32 -11.14
CA ASP A 106 -13.01 -4.49 -11.80
C ASP A 106 -12.27 -5.37 -12.83
N LEU A 107 -11.93 -4.80 -13.98
CA LEU A 107 -11.24 -5.51 -15.05
C LEU A 107 -10.04 -4.69 -15.53
N THR A 108 -8.92 -5.38 -15.66
CA THR A 108 -7.71 -4.86 -16.30
C THR A 108 -7.33 -5.73 -17.48
N ALA A 109 -6.74 -5.13 -18.51
CA ALA A 109 -6.35 -5.89 -19.69
C ALA A 109 -5.00 -5.45 -20.24
N GLN A 110 -4.23 -6.44 -20.70
CA GLN A 110 -3.01 -6.22 -21.45
C GLN A 110 -3.10 -6.97 -22.79
N ARG A 111 -3.21 -6.22 -23.89
CA ARG A 111 -3.34 -6.76 -25.24
C ARG A 111 -4.55 -7.68 -25.44
N SER A 112 -5.68 -7.36 -24.81
CA SER A 112 -6.94 -8.12 -24.99
C SER A 112 -7.47 -7.95 -26.42
N PRO A 113 -8.01 -9.00 -27.05
CA PRO A 113 -8.67 -8.91 -28.36
C PRO A 113 -10.07 -8.28 -28.30
N LEU A 114 -10.65 -8.13 -27.09
CA LEU A 114 -12.01 -7.64 -26.92
C LEU A 114 -12.11 -6.13 -27.23
N LYS A 115 -13.19 -5.75 -27.91
CA LYS A 115 -13.44 -4.36 -28.31
C LYS A 115 -13.89 -3.48 -27.15
N SER A 116 -14.61 -4.05 -26.18
CA SER A 116 -15.18 -3.31 -25.03
C SER A 116 -14.87 -3.99 -23.70
N LEU A 117 -13.94 -3.43 -22.96
CA LEU A 117 -13.65 -3.91 -21.61
C LEU A 117 -14.80 -3.67 -20.63
N ASN A 118 -15.59 -2.61 -20.83
CA ASN A 118 -16.80 -2.34 -20.05
C ASN A 118 -17.83 -3.46 -20.25
N PHE A 119 -18.06 -3.88 -21.49
CA PHE A 119 -18.99 -4.98 -21.75
C PHE A 119 -18.46 -6.30 -21.17
N ALA A 120 -17.18 -6.58 -21.30
CA ALA A 120 -16.54 -7.73 -20.66
C ALA A 120 -16.72 -7.73 -19.13
N THR A 121 -16.56 -6.56 -18.49
CA THR A 121 -16.79 -6.39 -17.04
C THR A 121 -18.24 -6.71 -16.65
N LEU A 122 -19.19 -6.22 -17.45
CA LEU A 122 -20.63 -6.50 -17.23
C LEU A 122 -20.93 -7.99 -17.40
N ARG A 123 -20.35 -8.66 -18.40
CA ARG A 123 -20.57 -10.11 -18.62
C ARG A 123 -20.05 -10.94 -17.45
N ILE A 124 -18.87 -10.62 -16.89
CA ILE A 124 -18.34 -11.28 -15.68
C ILE A 124 -19.28 -11.02 -14.48
N LYS A 125 -19.71 -9.77 -14.30
CA LYS A 125 -20.67 -9.40 -13.24
C LYS A 125 -21.98 -10.19 -13.38
N ASP A 126 -22.55 -10.28 -14.58
CA ASP A 126 -23.79 -10.99 -14.84
C ASP A 126 -23.65 -12.49 -14.54
N ALA A 127 -22.52 -13.10 -14.89
CA ALA A 127 -22.22 -14.50 -14.57
C ALA A 127 -22.23 -14.78 -13.06
N ILE A 128 -21.62 -13.89 -12.26
CA ILE A 128 -21.58 -14.00 -10.79
C ILE A 128 -23.00 -13.87 -10.21
N VAL A 129 -23.73 -12.87 -10.67
CA VAL A 129 -25.10 -12.59 -10.23
C VAL A 129 -26.04 -13.75 -10.58
N ASP A 130 -25.95 -14.28 -11.80
CA ASP A 130 -26.78 -15.40 -12.25
C ASP A 130 -26.46 -16.68 -11.47
N ARG A 131 -25.16 -16.97 -11.22
CA ARG A 131 -24.75 -18.11 -10.38
C ARG A 131 -25.34 -18.02 -8.98
N LEU A 132 -25.21 -16.88 -8.31
CA LEU A 132 -25.75 -16.70 -6.96
C LEU A 132 -27.27 -16.82 -6.95
N ARG A 133 -27.98 -16.20 -7.93
CA ARG A 133 -29.41 -16.32 -8.04
C ARG A 133 -29.88 -17.78 -8.25
N GLU A 134 -29.20 -18.54 -9.10
CA GLU A 134 -29.49 -19.95 -9.34
C GLU A 134 -29.29 -20.82 -8.10
N GLN A 135 -28.23 -20.53 -7.29
CA GLN A 135 -27.90 -21.36 -6.13
C GLN A 135 -28.62 -20.94 -4.85
N THR A 136 -28.92 -19.65 -4.69
CA THR A 136 -29.49 -19.11 -3.44
C THR A 136 -30.94 -18.59 -3.57
N GLY A 137 -31.44 -18.46 -4.79
CA GLY A 137 -32.73 -17.82 -5.07
C GLY A 137 -32.68 -16.29 -5.06
N GLU A 138 -31.57 -15.68 -4.67
CA GLU A 138 -31.44 -14.24 -4.48
C GLU A 138 -30.32 -13.64 -5.34
N ARG A 139 -30.50 -12.39 -5.68
CA ARG A 139 -29.57 -11.62 -6.50
C ARG A 139 -28.79 -10.61 -5.64
N PRO A 140 -27.45 -10.61 -5.66
CA PRO A 140 -26.67 -9.59 -4.98
C PRO A 140 -26.85 -8.20 -5.61
N ASN A 141 -26.79 -7.18 -4.78
CA ASN A 141 -26.77 -5.79 -5.23
C ASN A 141 -25.37 -5.37 -5.70
N ILE A 142 -25.33 -4.40 -6.59
CA ILE A 142 -24.10 -3.82 -7.10
C ILE A 142 -23.87 -2.48 -6.39
N ASP A 143 -22.70 -2.33 -5.77
CA ASP A 143 -22.21 -1.07 -5.24
C ASP A 143 -20.80 -0.81 -5.77
N THR A 144 -20.65 0.19 -6.63
CA THR A 144 -19.37 0.54 -7.23
C THR A 144 -18.52 1.46 -6.35
N ALA A 145 -19.13 2.09 -5.36
CA ALA A 145 -18.44 3.01 -4.44
C ALA A 145 -17.87 2.26 -3.23
N ASN A 146 -18.73 1.56 -2.48
CA ASN A 146 -18.38 0.89 -1.24
C ASN A 146 -18.83 -0.58 -1.22
N PRO A 147 -18.34 -1.42 -2.14
CA PRO A 147 -18.75 -2.82 -2.21
C PRO A 147 -18.25 -3.63 -1.02
N ASP A 148 -19.04 -4.61 -0.58
CA ASP A 148 -18.60 -5.61 0.38
C ASP A 148 -17.56 -6.54 -0.22
N VAL A 149 -17.78 -6.95 -1.47
CA VAL A 149 -16.95 -7.91 -2.19
C VAL A 149 -16.47 -7.30 -3.49
N ARG A 150 -15.17 -7.46 -3.75
CA ARG A 150 -14.55 -7.05 -5.01
C ARG A 150 -14.02 -8.28 -5.74
N VAL A 151 -14.40 -8.41 -6.99
CA VAL A 151 -13.84 -9.38 -7.93
C VAL A 151 -12.99 -8.64 -8.93
N GLN A 152 -11.79 -9.13 -9.21
CA GLN A 152 -10.92 -8.57 -10.22
C GLN A 152 -10.67 -9.57 -11.34
N ALA A 153 -10.76 -9.13 -12.57
CA ALA A 153 -10.38 -9.90 -13.73
C ALA A 153 -9.15 -9.28 -14.38
N HIS A 154 -8.21 -10.11 -14.79
CA HIS A 154 -7.06 -9.70 -15.59
C HIS A 154 -7.05 -10.48 -16.90
N LEU A 155 -7.05 -9.73 -18.01
CA LEU A 155 -7.03 -10.29 -19.35
C LEU A 155 -5.67 -10.05 -19.99
N THR A 156 -5.11 -11.10 -20.55
CA THR A 156 -3.98 -11.01 -21.48
C THR A 156 -4.46 -11.23 -22.90
N ASN A 157 -3.56 -11.48 -23.85
CA ASN A 157 -3.91 -11.72 -25.24
C ASN A 157 -4.92 -12.86 -25.43
N ASN A 158 -4.78 -13.95 -24.67
CA ASN A 158 -5.57 -15.18 -24.83
C ASN A 158 -5.95 -15.88 -23.53
N GLN A 159 -5.58 -15.30 -22.39
CA GLN A 159 -5.86 -15.85 -21.05
C GLN A 159 -6.58 -14.85 -20.19
N ALA A 160 -7.61 -15.31 -19.49
CA ALA A 160 -8.32 -14.58 -18.47
C ALA A 160 -8.05 -15.21 -17.11
N THR A 161 -7.81 -14.39 -16.10
CA THR A 161 -7.70 -14.84 -14.70
C THR A 161 -8.70 -14.04 -13.86
N ILE A 162 -9.48 -14.75 -13.06
CA ILE A 162 -10.47 -14.16 -12.15
C ILE A 162 -9.99 -14.33 -10.72
N TYR A 163 -10.01 -13.23 -9.98
CA TYR A 163 -9.55 -13.15 -8.60
C TYR A 163 -10.64 -12.63 -7.67
N LEU A 164 -10.58 -13.07 -6.42
CA LEU A 164 -11.33 -12.50 -5.31
C LEU A 164 -10.39 -11.61 -4.49
N ASP A 165 -10.76 -10.35 -4.29
CA ASP A 165 -9.96 -9.38 -3.56
C ASP A 165 -10.09 -9.58 -2.06
N THR A 166 -9.00 -9.93 -1.38
CA THR A 166 -8.96 -10.11 0.07
C THR A 166 -8.64 -8.82 0.83
N SER A 167 -8.21 -7.79 0.13
CA SER A 167 -7.81 -6.51 0.74
C SER A 167 -8.99 -5.55 0.93
N GLY A 168 -9.96 -5.53 0.00
CA GLY A 168 -11.04 -4.55 -0.03
C GLY A 168 -10.56 -3.20 -0.56
N GLU A 169 -10.38 -2.18 0.29
CA GLU A 169 -9.72 -0.97 -0.11
C GLU A 169 -8.22 -1.22 -0.37
N PRO A 170 -7.57 -0.46 -1.30
CA PRO A 170 -6.14 -0.61 -1.55
C PRO A 170 -5.31 -0.48 -0.27
N LEU A 171 -4.28 -1.32 -0.13
CA LEU A 171 -3.47 -1.38 1.09
C LEU A 171 -2.65 -0.11 1.34
N PHE A 172 -2.32 0.65 0.29
CA PHE A 172 -1.65 1.94 0.46
C PHE A 172 -2.53 2.98 1.17
N LYS A 173 -3.85 2.83 1.20
CA LYS A 173 -4.73 3.60 2.07
C LYS A 173 -4.59 3.08 3.50
N ARG A 174 -3.55 3.52 4.23
CA ARG A 174 -3.24 3.04 5.60
C ARG A 174 -4.31 3.44 6.62
N GLY A 175 -5.02 4.56 6.37
CA GLY A 175 -6.05 5.07 7.27
C GLY A 175 -5.70 6.37 7.99
N TRP A 176 -4.47 6.80 7.92
CA TRP A 176 -4.05 8.03 8.59
C TRP A 176 -4.16 9.30 7.72
N ARG A 177 -4.25 9.14 6.38
CA ARG A 177 -4.33 10.28 5.48
C ARG A 177 -5.77 10.74 5.29
N GLU A 178 -6.08 11.94 5.70
CA GLU A 178 -7.38 12.57 5.47
C GLU A 178 -7.28 13.65 4.39
N GLU A 179 -6.32 14.56 4.53
CA GLU A 179 -6.08 15.62 3.55
C GLU A 179 -4.97 15.22 2.58
N LYS A 180 -5.16 15.55 1.31
CA LYS A 180 -4.22 15.30 0.23
C LYS A 180 -3.67 16.63 -0.26
N GLY A 181 -2.37 16.68 -0.48
CA GLY A 181 -1.78 17.70 -1.36
C GLY A 181 -2.19 17.45 -2.82
N GLU A 182 -1.78 18.29 -3.72
CA GLU A 182 -2.17 18.19 -5.15
C GLU A 182 -1.72 16.90 -5.85
N ALA A 183 -0.62 16.27 -5.41
CA ALA A 183 -0.10 15.02 -5.95
C ALA A 183 0.56 14.16 -4.85
N PRO A 184 -0.21 13.55 -3.94
CA PRO A 184 0.36 12.82 -2.82
C PRO A 184 1.04 11.54 -3.30
N LEU A 185 2.28 11.31 -2.84
CA LEU A 185 2.97 10.04 -3.00
C LEU A 185 2.15 8.93 -2.31
N LYS A 186 1.96 7.80 -2.99
CA LYS A 186 1.30 6.64 -2.39
C LYS A 186 2.19 6.04 -1.31
N GLU A 187 1.61 5.62 -0.21
CA GLU A 187 2.31 5.11 0.97
C GLU A 187 3.16 3.87 0.64
N ASN A 188 2.64 2.94 -0.15
CA ASN A 188 3.38 1.75 -0.54
C ASN A 188 4.54 2.05 -1.52
N LEU A 189 4.44 3.10 -2.33
CA LEU A 189 5.54 3.55 -3.15
C LEU A 189 6.61 4.21 -2.29
N ALA A 190 6.23 5.04 -1.32
CA ALA A 190 7.15 5.63 -0.35
C ALA A 190 7.90 4.55 0.45
N ALA A 191 7.19 3.54 0.96
CA ALA A 191 7.79 2.41 1.66
C ALA A 191 8.77 1.62 0.77
N GLY A 192 8.42 1.41 -0.51
CA GLY A 192 9.30 0.75 -1.48
C GLY A 192 10.57 1.54 -1.76
N ILE A 193 10.47 2.86 -1.90
CA ILE A 193 11.64 3.73 -2.07
C ILE A 193 12.52 3.67 -0.82
N LEU A 194 11.95 3.79 0.38
CA LEU A 194 12.70 3.65 1.63
C LEU A 194 13.44 2.31 1.70
N ALA A 195 12.81 1.21 1.32
CA ALA A 195 13.42 -0.12 1.30
C ALA A 195 14.56 -0.26 0.26
N LEU A 196 14.57 0.56 -0.79
CA LEU A 196 15.66 0.61 -1.78
C LEU A 196 16.84 1.45 -1.28
N THR A 197 16.63 2.37 -0.33
CA THR A 197 17.69 3.18 0.25
C THR A 197 18.56 2.36 1.21
N PRO A 198 19.79 2.81 1.53
CA PRO A 198 20.58 2.18 2.58
C PRO A 198 20.12 2.55 4.01
N TRP A 199 19.02 3.28 4.16
CA TRP A 199 18.52 3.72 5.45
C TRP A 199 18.15 2.56 6.37
N GLN A 200 18.53 2.68 7.62
CA GLN A 200 18.14 1.78 8.71
C GLN A 200 17.50 2.59 9.85
N SER A 201 16.63 1.97 10.62
CA SER A 201 15.82 2.64 11.65
C SER A 201 16.63 3.37 12.74
N ASN A 202 17.89 3.01 12.94
CA ASN A 202 18.83 3.66 13.87
C ASN A 202 19.62 4.81 13.26
N GLN A 203 19.38 5.15 11.98
CA GLN A 203 20.06 6.22 11.26
C GLN A 203 19.14 7.41 11.04
N ALA A 204 19.75 8.60 10.90
CA ALA A 204 19.02 9.81 10.57
C ALA A 204 18.40 9.73 9.17
N LEU A 205 17.11 10.12 9.08
CA LEU A 205 16.37 10.31 7.83
C LEU A 205 15.89 11.75 7.76
N TYR A 206 16.06 12.36 6.60
CA TYR A 206 15.59 13.71 6.34
C TYR A 206 14.82 13.80 5.02
N ASP A 207 13.64 14.42 5.06
CA ASP A 207 12.85 14.76 3.87
C ASP A 207 12.72 16.29 3.75
N PRO A 208 13.49 16.93 2.85
CA PRO A 208 13.49 18.39 2.68
C PRO A 208 12.24 18.94 1.98
N MET A 209 11.38 18.08 1.42
CA MET A 209 10.15 18.45 0.71
C MET A 209 9.00 17.54 1.17
N CYS A 210 8.81 17.46 2.50
CA CYS A 210 8.03 16.39 3.12
C CYS A 210 6.53 16.41 2.79
N GLY A 211 6.00 17.52 2.30
CA GLY A 211 4.59 17.65 1.99
C GLY A 211 3.71 17.25 3.16
N SER A 212 2.79 16.33 2.90
CA SER A 212 1.90 15.76 3.91
C SER A 212 2.55 14.69 4.82
N GLY A 213 3.88 14.47 4.72
CA GLY A 213 4.66 13.62 5.60
C GLY A 213 4.74 12.14 5.23
N THR A 214 4.52 11.77 3.97
CA THR A 214 4.40 10.35 3.57
C THR A 214 5.67 9.56 3.89
N PHE A 215 6.85 10.03 3.49
CA PHE A 215 8.12 9.35 3.81
C PHE A 215 8.38 9.31 5.31
N LEU A 216 8.12 10.41 6.01
CA LEU A 216 8.36 10.51 7.46
C LEU A 216 7.51 9.50 8.23
N ILE A 217 6.23 9.39 7.89
CA ILE A 217 5.28 8.49 8.58
C ILE A 217 5.60 7.02 8.26
N GLU A 218 5.83 6.66 6.99
CA GLU A 218 6.22 5.29 6.63
C GLU A 218 7.54 4.89 7.30
N ALA A 219 8.56 5.77 7.32
CA ALA A 219 9.82 5.53 7.99
C ALA A 219 9.64 5.36 9.52
N ALA A 220 8.84 6.21 10.16
CA ALA A 220 8.57 6.10 11.59
C ALA A 220 7.83 4.79 11.93
N GLN A 221 6.83 4.40 11.12
CA GLN A 221 6.14 3.12 11.30
C GLN A 221 7.09 1.92 11.06
N MET A 222 8.05 2.03 10.13
CA MET A 222 9.08 1.00 9.92
C MET A 222 9.99 0.89 11.15
N ALA A 223 10.48 2.02 11.68
CA ALA A 223 11.36 2.07 12.83
C ALA A 223 10.71 1.55 14.12
N LEU A 224 9.42 1.80 14.29
CA LEU A 224 8.64 1.39 15.46
C LEU A 224 7.92 0.03 15.27
N HIS A 225 8.24 -0.71 14.23
CA HIS A 225 7.64 -2.01 13.89
C HIS A 225 6.10 -2.00 13.85
N ILE A 226 5.51 -0.84 13.54
CA ILE A 226 4.05 -0.71 13.37
C ILE A 226 3.68 -1.29 12.00
N PRO A 227 2.90 -2.37 11.90
CA PRO A 227 2.49 -2.91 10.61
C PRO A 227 1.60 -1.91 9.86
N PRO A 228 1.70 -1.82 8.53
CA PRO A 228 0.95 -0.85 7.72
C PRO A 228 -0.57 -1.03 7.81
N GLY A 229 -1.03 -2.24 8.12
CA GLY A 229 -2.44 -2.56 8.34
C GLY A 229 -2.94 -2.30 9.76
N ALA A 230 -2.11 -1.80 10.69
CA ALA A 230 -2.45 -1.70 12.11
C ALA A 230 -3.71 -0.86 12.40
N ILE A 231 -3.89 0.27 11.70
CA ILE A 231 -5.08 1.10 11.85
C ILE A 231 -6.34 0.34 11.38
N ARG A 232 -6.26 -0.32 10.22
CA ARG A 232 -7.37 -1.11 9.66
C ARG A 232 -7.74 -2.33 10.50
N ALA A 233 -6.75 -2.90 11.21
CA ALA A 233 -6.91 -4.00 12.12
C ALA A 233 -7.27 -3.56 13.55
N HIS A 234 -7.45 -2.26 13.79
CA HIS A 234 -7.72 -1.67 15.12
C HIS A 234 -6.72 -2.07 16.20
N LEU A 235 -5.42 -2.16 15.84
CA LEU A 235 -4.34 -2.55 16.77
C LEU A 235 -3.78 -1.37 17.56
N LEU A 236 -3.95 -0.14 17.05
CA LEU A 236 -3.45 1.07 17.67
C LEU A 236 -4.52 1.66 18.60
N LYS A 237 -4.11 2.00 19.83
CA LYS A 237 -4.97 2.70 20.81
C LYS A 237 -4.60 4.18 20.81
N GLU A 238 -5.59 5.06 20.83
CA GLU A 238 -5.36 6.48 21.12
C GLU A 238 -4.73 6.62 22.52
N LYS A 239 -3.56 7.24 22.58
CA LYS A 239 -2.87 7.48 23.87
C LYS A 239 -3.58 8.50 24.78
N ASN A 240 -4.54 9.33 24.24
CA ASN A 240 -5.35 10.28 25.04
C ASN A 240 -6.67 10.65 24.34
N PRO A 241 -7.78 9.99 24.64
CA PRO A 241 -9.09 10.38 24.06
C PRO A 241 -9.70 11.68 24.65
N SER A 242 -9.12 12.22 25.72
CA SER A 242 -9.76 13.29 26.50
C SER A 242 -9.37 14.72 26.14
N THR A 243 -8.40 14.95 25.26
CA THR A 243 -7.87 16.31 25.01
C THR A 243 -7.89 16.75 23.55
N SER A 244 -8.34 15.95 22.60
CA SER A 244 -8.30 16.35 21.19
C SER A 244 -9.68 16.42 20.56
N THR A 245 -9.99 17.59 20.00
CA THR A 245 -11.01 17.79 18.94
C THR A 245 -10.84 16.81 17.78
N VAL A 246 -9.68 16.14 17.68
CA VAL A 246 -9.31 15.10 16.74
C VAL A 246 -10.04 13.79 17.04
N ALA A 247 -10.27 13.44 18.32
CA ALA A 247 -10.96 12.19 18.70
C ALA A 247 -12.42 12.14 18.21
N SER A 248 -13.09 13.29 18.12
CA SER A 248 -14.45 13.40 17.55
C SER A 248 -14.44 13.32 16.02
N ALA A 249 -13.40 13.83 15.37
CA ALA A 249 -13.21 13.72 13.93
C ALA A 249 -12.89 12.27 13.49
N TRP A 250 -12.15 11.49 14.30
CA TRP A 250 -11.88 10.08 14.06
C TRP A 250 -13.14 9.22 13.95
N LYS A 251 -14.16 9.54 14.72
CA LYS A 251 -15.46 8.81 14.67
C LYS A 251 -16.26 9.12 13.40
N GLN A 252 -15.98 10.21 12.70
CA GLN A 252 -16.79 10.64 11.56
C GLN A 252 -16.13 10.47 10.18
N SER A 253 -14.80 10.48 10.05
CA SER A 253 -14.16 10.70 8.76
C SER A 253 -13.43 9.51 8.12
N VAL A 254 -13.06 8.46 8.84
CA VAL A 254 -12.37 7.31 8.23
C VAL A 254 -12.96 6.00 8.73
N VAL A 255 -14.16 5.69 8.30
CA VAL A 255 -14.60 4.29 8.25
C VAL A 255 -13.83 3.63 7.10
N ILE A 256 -12.52 3.38 7.29
CA ILE A 256 -11.89 2.36 6.50
C ILE A 256 -12.48 1.05 6.99
N SER A 257 -13.43 0.55 6.23
CA SER A 257 -13.93 -0.81 6.42
C SER A 257 -12.71 -1.72 6.53
N GLY A 258 -12.69 -2.64 7.48
CA GLY A 258 -11.59 -3.59 7.67
C GLY A 258 -11.14 -4.27 6.35
N PHE A 259 -10.30 -5.26 6.42
CA PHE A 259 -9.86 -5.96 5.21
C PHE A 259 -11.02 -6.71 4.52
N GLY A 260 -10.95 -6.84 3.19
CA GLY A 260 -11.95 -7.54 2.40
C GLY A 260 -12.19 -8.99 2.84
N PHE A 261 -11.11 -9.68 3.24
CA PHE A 261 -11.20 -11.08 3.68
C PHE A 261 -12.12 -11.28 4.89
N THR A 262 -12.30 -10.28 5.76
CA THR A 262 -13.17 -10.41 6.95
C THR A 262 -14.64 -10.62 6.58
N ARG A 263 -15.02 -10.29 5.34
CA ARG A 263 -16.38 -10.46 4.80
C ARG A 263 -16.55 -11.74 3.98
N LEU A 264 -15.48 -12.54 3.81
CA LEU A 264 -15.48 -13.78 3.04
C LEU A 264 -15.67 -14.99 3.96
N LYS A 265 -16.60 -15.89 3.59
CA LYS A 265 -16.98 -17.05 4.42
C LYS A 265 -15.81 -17.94 4.83
N PRO A 266 -14.87 -18.34 3.93
CA PRO A 266 -13.77 -19.23 4.32
C PRO A 266 -12.81 -18.64 5.36
N PHE A 267 -12.68 -17.31 5.44
CA PHE A 267 -11.88 -16.64 6.45
C PHE A 267 -12.58 -16.52 7.82
N ASN A 268 -13.86 -16.88 7.90
CA ASN A 268 -14.67 -16.80 9.11
C ASN A 268 -14.79 -18.13 9.87
N THR A 269 -14.03 -19.15 9.49
CA THR A 269 -13.93 -20.42 10.24
C THR A 269 -13.23 -20.21 11.58
N SER A 270 -13.43 -21.13 12.54
CA SER A 270 -12.77 -21.07 13.85
C SER A 270 -11.24 -21.05 13.74
N LEU A 271 -10.68 -21.81 12.78
CA LEU A 271 -9.24 -21.85 12.54
C LEU A 271 -8.72 -20.50 12.04
N GLU A 272 -9.37 -19.92 11.03
CA GLU A 272 -8.89 -18.66 10.43
C GLU A 272 -9.11 -17.46 11.38
N LYS A 273 -10.16 -17.47 12.19
CA LYS A 273 -10.33 -16.48 13.28
C LYS A 273 -9.22 -16.58 14.31
N LYS A 274 -8.79 -17.80 14.67
CA LYS A 274 -7.65 -18.02 15.58
C LYS A 274 -6.35 -17.53 14.95
N ASN A 275 -6.11 -17.83 13.67
CA ASN A 275 -4.93 -17.36 12.93
C ASN A 275 -4.90 -15.83 12.88
N TRP A 276 -6.01 -15.18 12.59
CA TRP A 276 -6.12 -13.72 12.57
C TRP A 276 -5.85 -13.11 13.96
N ALA A 277 -6.45 -13.66 15.01
CA ALA A 277 -6.18 -13.21 16.37
C ALA A 277 -4.69 -13.34 16.73
N GLY A 278 -4.05 -14.45 16.38
CA GLY A 278 -2.62 -14.65 16.58
C GLY A 278 -1.75 -13.61 15.86
N LEU A 279 -2.06 -13.29 14.60
CA LEU A 279 -1.38 -12.22 13.85
C LEU A 279 -1.54 -10.85 14.52
N CYS A 280 -2.74 -10.54 14.99
CA CYS A 280 -3.01 -9.30 15.72
C CYS A 280 -2.24 -9.22 17.04
N ASP A 281 -2.16 -10.31 17.79
CA ASP A 281 -1.47 -10.35 19.10
C ASP A 281 0.06 -10.25 18.93
N ILE A 282 0.65 -10.89 17.92
CA ILE A 282 2.04 -10.70 17.52
C ILE A 282 2.31 -9.21 17.24
N SER A 283 1.49 -8.60 16.43
CA SER A 283 1.65 -7.19 16.05
C SER A 283 1.50 -6.23 17.23
N LYS A 284 0.53 -6.48 18.14
CA LYS A 284 0.37 -5.67 19.37
C LYS A 284 1.60 -5.75 20.26
N LYS A 285 2.19 -6.94 20.39
CA LYS A 285 3.42 -7.14 21.17
C LYS A 285 4.57 -6.35 20.55
N GLU A 286 4.79 -6.46 19.24
CA GLU A 286 5.84 -5.71 18.55
C GLU A 286 5.66 -4.20 18.73
N ILE A 287 4.45 -3.68 18.50
CA ILE A 287 4.16 -2.26 18.70
C ILE A 287 4.50 -1.82 20.13
N ALA A 288 4.21 -2.66 21.15
CA ALA A 288 4.52 -2.35 22.53
C ALA A 288 6.03 -2.40 22.83
N ASP A 289 6.72 -3.43 22.30
CA ASP A 289 8.15 -3.66 22.54
C ASP A 289 9.02 -2.53 21.92
N PHE A 290 8.56 -1.90 20.83
CA PHE A 290 9.29 -0.87 20.12
C PHE A 290 8.74 0.56 20.30
N ALA A 291 7.72 0.74 21.13
CA ALA A 291 7.02 2.03 21.29
C ALA A 291 7.89 3.21 21.74
N ASP A 292 8.95 2.92 22.49
CA ASP A 292 9.84 3.91 23.09
C ASP A 292 11.19 4.04 22.37
N LEU A 293 11.34 3.40 21.20
CA LEU A 293 12.58 3.56 20.41
C LEU A 293 12.74 5.00 19.94
N PRO A 294 13.94 5.57 20.09
CA PRO A 294 14.23 6.88 19.53
C PRO A 294 14.22 6.82 18.01
N ILE A 295 13.53 7.75 17.38
CA ILE A 295 13.51 7.89 15.92
C ILE A 295 14.19 9.18 15.50
N ALA A 296 15.21 9.07 14.65
CA ALA A 296 15.95 10.22 14.10
C ALA A 296 15.38 10.60 12.72
N ILE A 297 14.08 10.95 12.68
CA ILE A 297 13.37 11.29 11.45
C ILE A 297 12.93 12.75 11.50
N SER A 298 13.28 13.49 10.45
CA SER A 298 12.96 14.92 10.36
C SER A 298 12.62 15.32 8.94
N GLY A 299 11.96 16.46 8.79
CA GLY A 299 11.60 16.98 7.48
C GLY A 299 11.42 18.49 7.45
N SER A 300 11.25 19.01 6.24
CA SER A 300 10.85 20.39 6.01
C SER A 300 9.97 20.50 4.76
N ASP A 301 9.24 21.58 4.68
CA ASP A 301 8.52 22.00 3.48
C ASP A 301 8.46 23.52 3.44
N ILE A 302 8.44 24.11 2.28
CA ILE A 302 8.31 25.56 2.12
C ILE A 302 6.91 26.05 2.48
N ASN A 303 5.92 25.16 2.33
CA ASN A 303 4.51 25.47 2.54
C ASN A 303 4.08 25.13 3.99
N GLU A 304 3.76 26.16 4.78
CA GLU A 304 3.29 26.02 6.16
C GLU A 304 2.03 25.14 6.28
N LYS A 305 1.13 25.20 5.31
CA LYS A 305 -0.06 24.34 5.28
C LYS A 305 0.33 22.86 5.23
N MET A 306 1.37 22.51 4.46
CA MET A 306 1.86 21.12 4.37
C MET A 306 2.46 20.66 5.70
N ILE A 307 3.20 21.53 6.40
CA ILE A 307 3.71 21.24 7.75
C ILE A 307 2.56 20.95 8.73
N THR A 308 1.50 21.73 8.68
CA THR A 308 0.30 21.51 9.51
C THR A 308 -0.37 20.18 9.19
N ILE A 309 -0.55 19.86 7.90
CA ILE A 309 -1.11 18.58 7.45
C ILE A 309 -0.21 17.41 7.86
N CYS A 310 1.12 17.55 7.73
CA CYS A 310 2.08 16.53 8.14
C CYS A 310 1.94 16.19 9.63
N LYS A 311 1.87 17.20 10.49
CA LYS A 311 1.66 17.03 11.95
C LYS A 311 0.33 16.33 12.26
N ALA A 312 -0.73 16.69 11.58
CA ALA A 312 -2.04 16.06 11.74
C ALA A 312 -2.04 14.60 11.28
N ASN A 313 -1.41 14.30 10.13
CA ASN A 313 -1.26 12.92 9.63
C ASN A 313 -0.39 12.06 10.55
N TRP A 314 0.67 12.63 11.15
CA TRP A 314 1.52 11.94 12.13
C TRP A 314 0.71 11.50 13.35
N GLN A 315 -0.11 12.38 13.89
CA GLN A 315 -1.00 12.05 15.00
C GLN A 315 -2.02 10.97 14.62
N ARG A 316 -2.64 11.08 13.43
CA ARG A 316 -3.58 10.07 12.93
C ARG A 316 -2.90 8.71 12.68
N ALA A 317 -1.62 8.69 12.37
CA ALA A 317 -0.83 7.48 12.27
C ALA A 317 -0.50 6.85 13.64
N CYS A 318 -1.01 7.42 14.73
CA CYS A 318 -0.77 7.03 16.13
C CYS A 318 0.72 6.98 16.50
N LEU A 319 1.53 7.82 15.86
CA LEU A 319 2.97 7.91 16.13
C LEU A 319 3.25 8.72 17.41
N PRO A 320 4.29 8.40 18.17
CA PRO A 320 4.62 9.07 19.42
C PRO A 320 5.07 10.52 19.17
N GLY A 321 4.73 11.41 20.10
CA GLY A 321 5.15 12.79 20.08
C GLY A 321 4.66 13.58 18.86
N LEU A 322 5.47 14.57 18.47
CA LEU A 322 5.27 15.35 17.25
C LEU A 322 6.44 15.12 16.28
N PRO A 323 6.19 15.16 14.95
CA PRO A 323 7.27 15.06 13.99
C PRO A 323 8.20 16.27 14.09
N VAL A 324 9.50 16.05 13.91
CA VAL A 324 10.49 17.14 13.82
C VAL A 324 10.42 17.72 12.41
N VAL A 325 9.49 18.65 12.18
CA VAL A 325 9.27 19.30 10.87
C VAL A 325 9.34 20.82 10.98
N ARG A 326 9.95 21.46 9.98
CA ARG A 326 10.14 22.90 9.92
C ARG A 326 9.66 23.48 8.60
N GLN A 327 9.14 24.72 8.65
CA GLN A 327 8.87 25.48 7.42
C GLN A 327 10.18 26.11 6.96
N VAL A 328 10.78 25.56 5.93
CA VAL A 328 12.04 26.04 5.34
C VAL A 328 12.10 25.62 3.88
N ASP A 329 12.72 26.46 3.05
CA ASP A 329 13.06 26.12 1.68
C ASP A 329 14.15 25.05 1.65
N ALA A 330 13.93 23.99 0.88
CA ALA A 330 14.87 22.87 0.73
C ALA A 330 16.26 23.29 0.22
N ILE A 331 16.33 24.36 -0.57
CA ILE A 331 17.58 24.90 -1.12
C ILE A 331 18.38 25.66 -0.03
N ALA A 332 17.70 26.24 0.95
CA ALA A 332 18.32 27.05 2.00
C ALA A 332 18.71 26.25 3.26
N VAL A 333 18.26 25.00 3.37
CA VAL A 333 18.45 24.19 4.59
C VAL A 333 19.89 23.69 4.68
N LYS A 334 20.46 23.82 5.90
CA LYS A 334 21.68 23.11 6.29
C LYS A 334 21.34 21.91 7.14
N PRO A 335 22.10 20.81 7.04
CA PRO A 335 21.91 19.63 7.87
C PRO A 335 21.98 19.98 9.37
N ALA A 336 21.20 19.28 10.18
CA ALA A 336 21.23 19.46 11.63
C ALA A 336 22.50 18.90 12.27
N SER A 337 23.22 18.02 11.56
CA SER A 337 24.51 17.45 11.98
C SER A 337 25.35 17.07 10.76
N ASP A 338 26.68 17.09 10.92
CA ASP A 338 27.64 16.65 9.89
C ASP A 338 27.79 15.12 9.82
N GLN A 339 27.00 14.36 10.58
CA GLN A 339 27.17 12.91 10.72
C GLN A 339 26.66 12.09 9.52
N GLY A 340 26.20 12.74 8.47
CA GLY A 340 25.62 12.05 7.31
C GLY A 340 24.24 11.46 7.63
N GLY A 341 23.72 10.65 6.72
CA GLY A 341 22.40 10.03 6.85
C GLY A 341 21.80 9.75 5.48
N VAL A 342 20.52 9.46 5.47
CA VAL A 342 19.75 9.29 4.24
C VAL A 342 18.79 10.46 4.09
N MET A 343 18.82 11.07 2.92
CA MET A 343 17.84 12.05 2.49
C MET A 343 16.93 11.38 1.45
N VAL A 344 15.61 11.51 1.64
CA VAL A 344 14.64 11.00 0.69
C VAL A 344 13.57 12.04 0.45
N PHE A 345 13.24 12.32 -0.81
CA PHE A 345 12.23 13.32 -1.12
C PHE A 345 11.55 13.11 -2.47
N ASN A 346 10.40 13.73 -2.60
CA ASN A 346 9.60 13.77 -3.81
C ASN A 346 9.49 15.22 -4.29
N PRO A 347 10.45 15.71 -5.12
CA PRO A 347 10.44 17.09 -5.57
C PRO A 347 9.22 17.36 -6.47
N PRO A 348 8.81 18.61 -6.60
CA PRO A 348 7.78 18.99 -7.57
C PRO A 348 8.19 18.58 -8.98
N TYR A 349 7.24 18.05 -9.76
CA TYR A 349 7.42 17.68 -11.15
C TYR A 349 6.12 17.92 -11.94
N GLY A 350 6.29 18.19 -13.24
CA GLY A 350 5.19 18.38 -14.18
C GLY A 350 4.85 19.84 -14.45
N GLU A 351 4.01 20.06 -15.47
CA GLU A 351 3.66 21.38 -16.04
C GLU A 351 2.74 22.24 -15.14
N ARG A 352 2.34 21.72 -13.98
CA ARG A 352 1.38 22.39 -13.09
C ARG A 352 1.99 23.48 -12.19
N LEU A 353 3.30 23.55 -12.13
CA LEU A 353 4.01 24.58 -11.39
C LEU A 353 4.77 25.45 -12.39
N ASP A 354 4.59 26.76 -12.28
CA ASP A 354 5.32 27.76 -13.05
C ASP A 354 6.76 27.89 -12.50
N ILE A 355 7.50 26.77 -12.52
CA ILE A 355 8.86 26.64 -11.99
C ILE A 355 9.79 26.31 -13.16
N ASP A 356 10.88 27.06 -13.27
CA ASP A 356 12.01 26.71 -14.12
C ASP A 356 12.68 25.43 -13.60
N MET A 357 12.31 24.29 -14.19
CA MET A 357 12.78 22.98 -13.77
C MET A 357 14.29 22.81 -13.90
N GLU A 358 14.90 23.38 -14.93
CA GLU A 358 16.37 23.31 -15.12
C GLU A 358 17.09 24.01 -13.97
N ARG A 359 16.65 25.23 -13.68
CA ARG A 359 17.19 26.00 -12.56
C ARG A 359 16.97 25.31 -11.23
N PHE A 360 15.75 24.82 -10.98
CA PHE A 360 15.40 24.15 -9.72
C PHE A 360 16.24 22.90 -9.47
N TYR A 361 16.40 22.02 -10.47
CA TYR A 361 17.22 20.81 -10.31
C TYR A 361 18.72 21.12 -10.19
N ARG A 362 19.20 22.21 -10.80
CA ARG A 362 20.57 22.70 -10.60
C ARG A 362 20.78 23.17 -9.16
N GLU A 363 19.85 23.97 -8.62
CA GLU A 363 19.89 24.46 -7.25
C GLU A 363 19.85 23.30 -6.23
N ILE A 364 19.02 22.26 -6.46
CA ILE A 364 19.05 21.01 -5.68
C ILE A 364 20.45 20.39 -5.72
N GLY A 365 21.01 20.20 -6.90
CA GLY A 365 22.33 19.59 -7.07
C GLY A 365 23.42 20.37 -6.37
N ASP A 366 23.40 21.67 -6.44
CA ASP A 366 24.40 22.55 -5.78
C ASP A 366 24.21 22.50 -4.24
N THR A 367 22.99 22.51 -3.77
CA THR A 367 22.68 22.34 -2.33
C THR A 367 23.19 20.99 -1.79
N LEU A 368 22.96 19.89 -2.53
CA LEU A 368 23.48 18.57 -2.15
C LEU A 368 24.99 18.54 -2.06
N LYS A 369 25.71 19.12 -3.03
CA LYS A 369 27.18 19.18 -3.04
C LYS A 369 27.74 20.02 -1.90
N GLN A 370 27.15 21.18 -1.64
CA GLN A 370 27.68 22.17 -0.69
C GLN A 370 27.29 21.86 0.76
N ASN A 371 26.04 21.43 0.98
CA ASN A 371 25.50 21.32 2.33
C ASN A 371 25.41 19.88 2.84
N TYR A 372 25.47 18.87 1.96
CA TYR A 372 25.22 17.47 2.31
C TYR A 372 26.31 16.50 1.79
N PRO A 373 27.60 16.76 2.02
CA PRO A 373 28.71 16.01 1.40
C PRO A 373 28.76 14.53 1.79
N ASN A 374 28.22 14.13 2.95
CA ASN A 374 28.26 12.76 3.46
C ASN A 374 26.84 12.13 3.50
N THR A 375 25.91 12.63 2.72
CA THR A 375 24.51 12.19 2.74
C THR A 375 24.18 11.37 1.50
N ASN A 376 23.49 10.24 1.68
CA ASN A 376 22.91 9.49 0.58
C ASN A 376 21.56 10.11 0.20
N ALA A 377 21.53 10.89 -0.88
CA ALA A 377 20.32 11.55 -1.35
C ALA A 377 19.57 10.68 -2.37
N TRP A 378 18.30 10.42 -2.10
CA TRP A 378 17.38 9.67 -2.93
C TRP A 378 16.15 10.51 -3.24
N PHE A 379 15.77 10.58 -4.49
CA PHE A 379 14.51 11.25 -4.85
C PHE A 379 13.83 10.58 -6.04
N ILE A 380 12.51 10.70 -6.08
CA ILE A 380 11.70 10.22 -7.19
C ILE A 380 11.36 11.37 -8.12
N THR A 381 11.44 11.15 -9.41
CA THR A 381 10.98 12.13 -10.40
C THR A 381 10.43 11.46 -11.64
N ALA A 382 9.42 12.08 -12.26
CA ALA A 382 8.94 11.72 -13.58
C ALA A 382 9.68 12.53 -14.70
N ASN A 383 10.44 13.58 -14.34
CA ASN A 383 11.15 14.43 -15.29
C ASN A 383 12.61 13.96 -15.45
N LEU A 384 12.82 12.96 -16.31
CA LEU A 384 14.16 12.41 -16.57
C LEU A 384 15.11 13.40 -17.26
N GLU A 385 14.59 14.35 -18.02
CA GLU A 385 15.41 15.38 -18.66
C GLU A 385 15.97 16.36 -17.65
N ALA A 386 15.18 16.77 -16.66
CA ALA A 386 15.62 17.66 -15.59
C ALA A 386 16.72 17.06 -14.72
N LEU A 387 16.80 15.73 -14.60
CA LEU A 387 17.88 15.06 -13.86
C LEU A 387 19.28 15.42 -14.35
N LYS A 388 19.45 15.76 -15.63
CA LYS A 388 20.73 16.15 -16.21
C LYS A 388 21.30 17.41 -15.56
N PHE A 389 20.45 18.27 -15.01
CA PHE A 389 20.83 19.53 -14.40
C PHE A 389 21.26 19.40 -12.93
N VAL A 390 21.00 18.30 -12.25
CA VAL A 390 21.48 18.05 -10.88
C VAL A 390 23.02 18.06 -10.80
N GLY A 391 23.69 17.68 -11.90
CA GLY A 391 25.15 17.71 -11.98
C GLY A 391 25.85 16.78 -10.97
N LEU A 392 25.16 15.73 -10.52
CA LEU A 392 25.70 14.62 -9.73
C LEU A 392 25.49 13.32 -10.54
N LYS A 393 26.46 12.41 -10.43
CA LYS A 393 26.34 11.10 -11.06
C LYS A 393 25.50 10.19 -10.16
N PRO A 394 24.39 9.62 -10.63
CA PRO A 394 23.64 8.67 -9.86
C PRO A 394 24.46 7.41 -9.58
N SER A 395 24.35 6.86 -8.38
CA SER A 395 25.04 5.63 -7.97
C SER A 395 24.21 4.37 -8.26
N ARG A 396 22.92 4.54 -8.48
CA ARG A 396 21.96 3.47 -8.86
C ARG A 396 20.90 4.02 -9.78
#